data_02c9aadaad5ef26a2aa6e030e3de2d10
#
_entry.id   02c9aadaad5ef26a2aa6e030e3de2d10
#
_cell.length_a   1.000
_cell.length_b   1.000
_cell.length_c   1.000
_cell.angle_alpha   90.00
_cell.angle_beta   90.00
_cell.angle_gamma   90.00
#
_symmetry.space_group_name_H-M   'P 1'
#
loop_
_entity.id
_entity.type
_entity.pdbx_description
1 polymer ?
#
loop_
_entity_poly.entity_id
_entity_poly.type
_entity_poly.pdbx_seq_one_letter_code
_entity_poly.pdbx_strand_id
1 'polypeptide(L)' 'MGVYYAAPSPGAPPFVTPGQAITKGTDLCIIEVMKVMNLIKAPSDGTVVEIVAENGAMVERGQALIWVKPSAVTG' A
#
# COMPACT_ATOMS: atom_id res chain seq x y z
N MET A 1 4.50 13.97 -6.05
CA MET A 1 3.28 14.24 -5.29
C MET A 1 2.09 13.55 -5.94
N GLY A 2 1.29 12.88 -5.15
CA GLY A 2 0.11 12.19 -5.64
C GLY A 2 -0.93 12.03 -4.56
N VAL A 3 -2.07 11.44 -4.92
CA VAL A 3 -3.14 11.16 -3.96
C VAL A 3 -3.15 9.66 -3.67
N TYR A 4 -3.14 9.34 -2.37
CA TYR A 4 -3.12 7.96 -1.90
C TYR A 4 -4.55 7.41 -1.81
N TYR A 5 -4.76 6.22 -2.34
CA TYR A 5 -6.03 5.51 -2.21
C TYR A 5 -5.77 4.12 -1.64
N ALA A 6 -6.44 3.79 -0.55
CA ALA A 6 -6.28 2.51 0.14
C ALA A 6 -7.12 1.40 -0.49
N ALA A 7 -8.03 1.75 -1.38
CA ALA A 7 -8.97 0.81 -1.99
C ALA A 7 -9.13 1.11 -3.48
N PRO A 8 -9.60 0.13 -4.28
CA PRO A 8 -9.74 0.32 -5.73
C PRO A 8 -10.82 1.33 -6.11
N SER A 9 -11.79 1.56 -5.25
CA SER A 9 -12.85 2.54 -5.50
C SER A 9 -13.48 2.97 -4.18
N PRO A 10 -14.20 4.12 -4.17
CA PRO A 10 -14.90 4.56 -2.96
C PRO A 10 -15.87 3.49 -2.48
N GLY A 11 -15.82 3.20 -1.18
CA GLY A 11 -16.70 2.21 -0.56
C GLY A 11 -16.25 0.76 -0.71
N ALA A 12 -15.22 0.50 -1.51
CA ALA A 12 -14.67 -0.85 -1.62
C ALA A 12 -13.82 -1.18 -0.40
N PRO A 13 -13.65 -2.46 -0.07
CA PRO A 13 -12.73 -2.85 0.99
C PRO A 13 -11.31 -2.42 0.65
N PRO A 14 -10.49 -2.06 1.66
CA PRO A 14 -9.09 -1.71 1.40
C PRO A 14 -8.32 -2.90 0.84
N PHE A 15 -7.27 -2.60 0.07
CA PHE A 15 -6.42 -3.65 -0.49
C PHE A 15 -5.81 -4.52 0.59
N VAL A 16 -5.35 -3.89 1.68
CA VAL A 16 -4.72 -4.59 2.81
C VAL A 16 -5.14 -3.92 4.12
N THR A 17 -4.99 -4.67 5.22
CA THR A 17 -5.27 -4.18 6.56
C THR A 17 -4.09 -4.53 7.47
N PRO A 18 -3.89 -3.79 8.58
CA PRO A 18 -2.83 -4.11 9.54
C PRO A 18 -2.96 -5.56 10.03
N GLY A 19 -1.84 -6.24 10.10
CA GLY A 19 -1.79 -7.65 10.53
C GLY A 19 -1.97 -8.65 9.41
N GLN A 20 -2.31 -8.20 8.21
CA GLN A 20 -2.52 -9.10 7.08
C GLN A 20 -1.20 -9.60 6.52
N ALA A 21 -1.12 -10.90 6.26
CA ALA A 21 0.00 -11.47 5.55
C ALA A 21 -0.14 -11.17 4.06
N ILE A 22 0.96 -10.77 3.44
CA ILE A 22 0.99 -10.44 2.02
C ILE A 22 2.10 -11.21 1.33
N THR A 23 1.94 -11.39 0.02
CA THR A 23 2.95 -12.02 -0.82
C THR A 23 3.47 -11.01 -1.84
N LYS A 24 4.60 -11.31 -2.44
CA LYS A 24 5.15 -10.49 -3.51
C LYS A 24 4.10 -10.33 -4.61
N GLY A 25 3.87 -9.09 -5.02
CA GLY A 25 2.87 -8.76 -6.04
C GLY A 25 1.47 -8.47 -5.52
N THR A 26 1.25 -8.58 -4.21
CA THR A 26 -0.03 -8.20 -3.61
C THR A 26 -0.26 -6.70 -3.80
N ASP A 27 -1.46 -6.32 -4.23
CA ASP A 27 -1.82 -4.91 -4.39
C ASP A 27 -1.92 -4.26 -3.01
N LEU A 28 -1.19 -3.16 -2.81
CA LEU A 28 -1.13 -2.46 -1.52
C LEU A 28 -1.96 -1.18 -1.52
N CYS A 29 -1.85 -0.39 -2.56
CA CYS A 29 -2.51 0.90 -2.66
C CYS A 29 -2.43 1.44 -4.07
N ILE A 30 -3.11 2.56 -4.30
CA ILE A 30 -3.02 3.28 -5.57
C ILE A 30 -2.51 4.69 -5.28
N ILE A 31 -1.61 5.17 -6.11
CA ILE A 31 -1.16 6.58 -6.09
C ILE A 31 -1.60 7.20 -7.40
N GLU A 32 -2.45 8.21 -7.33
CA GLU A 32 -2.89 8.94 -8.49
C GLU A 32 -2.01 10.17 -8.71
N VAL A 33 -1.40 10.26 -9.87
CA VAL A 33 -0.59 11.40 -10.27
C VAL A 33 -1.09 11.85 -11.63
N MET A 34 -1.52 13.12 -11.73
CA MET A 34 -2.01 13.69 -12.99
C MET A 34 -3.06 12.80 -13.68
N LYS A 35 -4.01 12.31 -12.89
CA LYS A 35 -5.10 11.43 -13.34
C LYS A 35 -4.64 10.07 -13.83
N VAL A 36 -3.40 9.70 -13.56
CA VAL A 36 -2.89 8.37 -13.85
C VAL A 36 -2.87 7.57 -12.55
N MET A 37 -3.53 6.44 -12.54
CA MET A 37 -3.60 5.57 -11.37
C MET A 37 -2.43 4.59 -11.41
N ASN A 38 -1.57 4.69 -10.40
CA ASN A 38 -0.42 3.81 -10.26
C ASN A 38 -0.68 2.81 -9.15
N LEU A 39 -0.81 1.55 -9.50
CA LEU A 39 -1.04 0.48 -8.53
C LEU A 39 0.30 0.07 -7.94
N ILE A 40 0.40 0.19 -6.62
CA ILE A 40 1.62 -0.14 -5.88
C ILE A 40 1.49 -1.56 -5.35
N LYS A 41 2.47 -2.39 -5.68
CA LYS A 41 2.48 -3.80 -5.31
C LYS A 41 3.57 -4.09 -4.31
N ALA A 42 3.35 -5.14 -3.51
CA ALA A 42 4.34 -5.57 -2.53
C ALA A 42 5.59 -6.09 -3.24
N PRO A 43 6.78 -5.60 -2.86
CA PRO A 43 8.03 -6.06 -3.48
C PRO A 43 8.49 -7.42 -2.95
N SER A 44 7.92 -7.88 -1.85
CA SER A 44 8.30 -9.15 -1.24
C SER A 44 7.17 -9.64 -0.33
N ASP A 45 7.29 -10.89 0.11
CA ASP A 45 6.38 -11.44 1.11
C ASP A 45 6.60 -10.75 2.46
N GLY A 46 5.55 -10.62 3.23
CA GLY A 46 5.65 -10.01 4.55
C GLY A 46 4.30 -9.90 5.25
N THR A 47 4.26 -9.06 6.26
CA THR A 47 3.05 -8.78 7.02
C THR A 47 2.89 -7.27 7.15
N VAL A 48 1.69 -6.78 6.89
CA VAL A 48 1.40 -5.35 7.05
C VAL A 48 1.38 -5.02 8.53
N VAL A 49 2.25 -4.10 8.94
CA VAL A 49 2.35 -3.67 10.34
C VAL A 49 1.42 -2.50 10.61
N GLU A 50 1.52 -1.49 9.77
CA GLU A 50 0.76 -0.26 9.95
C GLU A 50 0.54 0.43 8.61
N ILE A 51 -0.63 1.02 8.43
CA ILE A 51 -0.92 1.87 7.28
C ILE A 51 -0.82 3.31 7.77
N VAL A 52 0.18 4.02 7.29
CA VAL A 52 0.51 5.37 7.75
C VAL A 52 -0.28 6.43 6.99
N ALA A 53 -0.44 6.26 5.69
CA ALA A 53 -1.14 7.24 4.85
C ALA A 53 -2.66 7.09 4.99
N GLU A 54 -3.36 8.21 4.88
CA GLU A 54 -4.82 8.22 4.92
C GLU A 54 -5.38 8.18 3.51
N ASN A 55 -6.50 7.48 3.35
CA ASN A 55 -7.20 7.41 2.08
C ASN A 55 -7.61 8.81 1.61
N GLY A 56 -7.24 9.16 0.40
CA GLY A 56 -7.53 10.47 -0.16
C GLY A 56 -6.52 11.55 0.19
N ALA A 57 -5.50 11.23 0.98
CA ALA A 57 -4.48 12.21 1.38
C ALA A 57 -3.44 12.40 0.28
N MET A 58 -2.86 13.60 0.23
CA MET A 58 -1.74 13.87 -0.66
C MET A 58 -0.46 13.32 -0.04
N VAL A 59 0.32 12.63 -0.86
CA VAL A 59 1.58 12.04 -0.43
C VAL A 59 2.71 12.46 -1.37
N GLU A 60 3.93 12.42 -0.87
CA GLU A 60 5.10 12.83 -1.63
C GLU A 60 6.08 11.68 -1.79
N ARG A 61 6.99 11.82 -2.75
CA ARG A 61 8.06 10.84 -2.96
C ARG A 61 8.89 10.71 -1.68
N GLY A 62 9.17 9.48 -1.32
CA GLY A 62 9.97 9.18 -0.12
C GLY A 62 9.16 9.14 1.17
N GLN A 63 7.89 9.51 1.12
CA GLN A 63 7.02 9.44 2.29
C GLN A 63 6.61 7.99 2.55
N ALA A 64 6.65 7.58 3.82
CA ALA A 64 6.19 6.25 4.20
C ALA A 64 4.67 6.18 4.06
N LEU A 65 4.18 5.13 3.41
CA LEU A 65 2.75 4.90 3.19
C LEU A 65 2.25 3.74 4.03
N ILE A 66 2.97 2.64 3.98
CA ILE A 66 2.62 1.40 4.66
C ILE A 66 3.91 0.79 5.21
N TRP A 67 3.89 0.41 6.48
CA TRP A 67 5.00 -0.33 7.06
C TRP A 67 4.75 -1.81 6.92
N VAL A 68 5.68 -2.51 6.31
CA VAL A 68 5.61 -3.95 6.10
C VAL A 68 6.82 -4.59 6.75
N LYS A 69 6.57 -5.63 7.53
CA LYS A 69 7.64 -6.45 8.08
C LYS A 69 7.89 -7.57 7.08
N PRO A 70 9.08 -7.63 6.47
CA PRO A 70 9.39 -8.70 5.53
C PRO A 70 9.34 -10.06 6.21
N SER A 71 8.90 -11.08 5.47
CA SER A 71 8.95 -12.43 5.98
C SER A 71 10.40 -12.82 6.21
N ALA A 72 10.69 -13.36 7.39
CA ALA A 72 12.01 -13.87 7.67
C ALA A 72 12.18 -15.15 6.85
N VAL A 73 12.88 -15.04 5.74
CA VAL A 73 13.28 -16.22 4.99
C VAL A 73 14.53 -16.74 5.64
N THR A 74 14.36 -17.68 6.50
CA THR A 74 15.47 -18.50 6.94
C THR A 74 15.73 -19.48 5.83
N GLY A 75 16.58 -19.07 5.02
CA GLY A 75 16.96 -19.85 3.93
C GLY A 75 17.57 -21.01 3.90
#